data_1d845b58fc3adb4ff351d9a5abe7bd8f
#
_entry.id   1d845b58fc3adb4ff351d9a5abe7bd8f
#
_cell.length_a   1.000
_cell.length_b   1.000
_cell.length_c   1.000
_cell.angle_alpha   90.00
_cell.angle_beta   90.00
_cell.angle_gamma   90.00
#
_symmetry.space_group_name_H-M   'P 1'
#
loop_
_entity.id
_entity.type
_entity.pdbx_description
1 polymer ?
#
loop_
_entity_poly.entity_id
_entity_poly.type
_entity_poly.pdbx_seq_one_letter_code
_entity_poly.pdbx_strand_id
1 'polypeptide(L)'
;MRNLKLGLALIMVACLSLAASADVVRNVTASEGPDWVKIDIHGAHNYTVKHLPPGSADYRSIAIDIHGASIAGGLEPKAALPVNFGLVGQVRVRQIGSMVRVYVDVINWPEYKVINTGSGIQVAVKAFKQRRKDPAAMY
;
A
#
# COMPACT_ATOMS: atom_id res chain seq x y z
N MET A 1 -39.54 28.20 14.66
CA MET A 1 -38.89 27.43 15.72
C MET A 1 -38.76 25.96 15.42
N ARG A 2 -39.87 25.31 15.03
CA ARG A 2 -39.78 23.89 14.70
C ARG A 2 -38.90 23.57 13.52
N ASN A 3 -38.83 24.49 12.56
CA ASN A 3 -37.98 24.29 11.39
C ASN A 3 -36.51 24.29 11.72
N LEU A 4 -36.12 25.05 12.72
CA LEU A 4 -34.72 25.08 13.15
C LEU A 4 -34.27 23.73 13.73
N LYS A 5 -35.14 23.08 14.47
CA LYS A 5 -34.82 21.77 15.04
C LYS A 5 -34.66 20.72 13.97
N LEU A 6 -35.46 20.78 12.94
CA LEU A 6 -35.34 19.85 11.82
C LEU A 6 -34.04 20.06 11.06
N GLY A 7 -33.67 21.32 10.87
CA GLY A 7 -32.41 21.61 10.19
C GLY A 7 -31.18 21.07 10.93
N LEU A 8 -31.19 21.18 12.24
CA LEU A 8 -30.10 20.65 13.06
C LEU A 8 -29.98 19.13 12.94
N ALA A 9 -31.14 18.45 12.94
CA ALA A 9 -31.12 17.00 12.80
C ALA A 9 -30.53 16.54 11.48
N LEU A 10 -30.85 17.25 10.40
CA LEU A 10 -30.31 16.92 9.09
C LEU A 10 -28.79 17.10 9.03
N ILE A 11 -28.27 18.15 9.65
CA ILE A 11 -26.82 18.38 9.67
C ILE A 11 -26.10 17.27 10.41
N MET A 12 -26.66 16.80 11.51
CA MET A 12 -26.05 15.71 12.27
C MET A 12 -26.01 14.41 11.48
N VAL A 13 -27.06 14.12 10.73
CA VAL A 13 -27.10 12.93 9.90
C VAL A 13 -26.00 12.99 8.83
N ALA A 14 -25.81 14.15 8.22
CA ALA A 14 -24.78 14.32 7.22
C ALA A 14 -23.37 14.09 7.80
N CYS A 15 -23.10 14.58 9.00
CA CYS A 15 -21.83 14.35 9.67
C CYS A 15 -21.58 12.87 9.94
N LEU A 16 -22.61 12.16 10.38
CA LEU A 16 -22.49 10.72 10.62
C LEU A 16 -22.20 9.95 9.34
N SER A 17 -22.80 10.36 8.24
CA SER A 17 -22.57 9.71 6.95
C SER A 17 -21.13 9.84 6.51
N LEU A 18 -20.52 11.02 6.73
CA LEU A 18 -19.12 11.23 6.38
C LEU A 18 -18.19 10.40 7.24
N ALA A 19 -18.53 10.21 8.51
CA ALA A 19 -17.70 9.42 9.41
C ALA A 19 -17.71 7.94 9.09
N ALA A 20 -18.69 7.46 8.29
CA ALA A 20 -18.83 6.04 8.02
C ALA A 20 -17.98 5.53 6.86
N SER A 21 -17.30 6.42 6.10
CA SER A 21 -16.55 5.99 4.93
C SER A 21 -15.07 5.78 5.27
N ALA A 22 -14.78 4.65 5.87
CA ALA A 22 -13.39 4.24 6.16
C ALA A 22 -12.90 3.27 5.10
N ASP A 23 -11.62 3.35 4.78
CA ASP A 23 -11.00 2.42 3.83
C ASP A 23 -10.81 1.05 4.46
N VAL A 24 -10.95 0.03 3.65
CA VAL A 24 -10.70 -1.34 4.07
C VAL A 24 -9.75 -1.98 3.07
N VAL A 25 -8.59 -2.41 3.53
CA VAL A 25 -7.66 -3.14 2.69
C VAL A 25 -8.17 -4.56 2.56
N ARG A 26 -8.64 -4.90 1.37
CA ARG A 26 -9.32 -6.18 1.11
C ARG A 26 -8.35 -7.23 0.63
N ASN A 27 -7.33 -6.83 -0.10
CA ASN A 27 -6.39 -7.76 -0.67
C ASN A 27 -5.15 -7.02 -1.11
N VAL A 28 -4.02 -7.72 -1.10
CA VAL A 28 -2.76 -7.21 -1.61
C VAL A 28 -2.18 -8.28 -2.50
N THR A 29 -1.91 -7.93 -3.76
CA THR A 29 -1.38 -8.87 -4.74
C THR A 29 -0.13 -8.31 -5.38
N ALA A 30 0.71 -9.18 -5.90
CA ALA A 30 1.89 -8.79 -6.63
C ALA A 30 1.90 -9.50 -7.97
N SER A 31 2.33 -8.78 -9.00
CA SER A 31 2.47 -9.34 -10.34
C SER A 31 3.79 -8.89 -10.94
N GLU A 32 4.37 -9.73 -11.77
CA GLU A 32 5.65 -9.47 -12.41
C GLU A 32 5.44 -9.13 -13.87
N GLY A 33 6.19 -8.16 -14.34
CA GLY A 33 6.22 -7.83 -15.74
C GLY A 33 7.67 -7.75 -16.21
N PRO A 34 7.89 -7.44 -17.48
CA PRO A 34 9.25 -7.40 -18.02
C PRO A 34 10.10 -6.32 -17.37
N ASP A 35 9.52 -5.20 -16.97
CA ASP A 35 10.26 -4.07 -16.42
C ASP A 35 9.84 -3.67 -15.02
N TRP A 36 8.71 -4.17 -14.54
CA TRP A 36 8.12 -3.69 -13.30
C TRP A 36 7.53 -4.83 -12.49
N VAL A 37 7.64 -4.70 -11.18
CA VAL A 37 6.83 -5.48 -10.24
C VAL A 37 5.72 -4.56 -9.77
N LYS A 38 4.49 -5.02 -9.86
CA LYS A 38 3.34 -4.22 -9.47
C LYS A 38 2.68 -4.84 -8.26
N ILE A 39 2.55 -4.04 -7.23
CA ILE A 39 1.86 -4.43 -6.00
C ILE A 39 0.53 -3.68 -5.98
N ASP A 40 -0.56 -4.41 -5.97
CA ASP A 40 -1.90 -3.83 -5.96
C ASP A 40 -2.51 -3.98 -4.58
N ILE A 41 -2.90 -2.85 -4.01
CA ILE A 41 -3.54 -2.78 -2.69
C ILE A 41 -5.00 -2.43 -2.95
N HIS A 42 -5.88 -3.40 -2.76
CA HIS A 42 -7.28 -3.24 -3.10
C HIS A 42 -8.10 -2.70 -1.93
N GLY A 43 -8.97 -1.75 -2.23
CA GLY A 43 -9.96 -1.25 -1.27
C GLY A 43 -9.58 0.01 -0.55
N ALA A 44 -8.44 0.61 -0.85
CA ALA A 44 -7.95 1.78 -0.14
C ALA A 44 -7.45 2.83 -1.13
N HIS A 45 -7.57 4.11 -0.76
CA HIS A 45 -7.20 5.20 -1.66
C HIS A 45 -6.45 6.33 -0.96
N ASN A 46 -6.58 6.46 0.36
CA ASN A 46 -5.98 7.57 1.10
C ASN A 46 -4.68 7.11 1.75
N TYR A 47 -3.56 7.53 1.19
CA TYR A 47 -2.26 7.03 1.61
C TYR A 47 -1.20 8.11 1.64
N THR A 48 -0.13 7.82 2.38
CA THR A 48 1.14 8.53 2.31
C THR A 48 2.26 7.50 2.12
N VAL A 49 3.39 7.94 1.60
CA VAL A 49 4.53 7.07 1.33
C VAL A 49 5.68 7.46 2.23
N LYS A 50 6.33 6.47 2.83
CA LYS A 50 7.52 6.67 3.64
C LYS A 50 8.61 5.69 3.24
N HIS A 51 9.85 6.10 3.41
CA HIS A 51 10.99 5.22 3.26
C HIS A 51 11.49 4.83 4.64
N LEU A 52 11.55 3.54 4.90
CA LEU A 52 12.03 3.02 6.18
C LEU A 52 13.39 2.37 5.98
N PRO A 53 14.37 2.73 6.79
CA PRO A 53 15.69 2.13 6.70
C PRO A 53 15.67 0.67 7.13
N PRO A 54 16.72 -0.10 6.83
CA PRO A 54 16.79 -1.48 7.27
C PRO A 54 16.79 -1.54 8.80
N GLY A 55 16.01 -2.48 9.34
CA GLY A 55 16.03 -2.76 10.75
C GLY A 55 17.03 -3.88 11.06
N SER A 56 16.53 -4.92 11.71
CA SER A 56 17.36 -6.09 11.99
C SER A 56 17.58 -6.97 10.77
N ALA A 57 16.76 -6.81 9.73
CA ALA A 57 16.92 -7.50 8.46
C ALA A 57 17.57 -6.58 7.46
N ASP A 58 18.02 -7.14 6.35
CA ASP A 58 18.73 -6.38 5.32
C ASP A 58 17.82 -5.56 4.42
N TYR A 59 16.51 -5.70 4.57
CA TYR A 59 15.56 -5.02 3.72
C TYR A 59 15.33 -3.59 4.17
N ARG A 60 15.27 -2.71 3.20
CA ARG A 60 14.63 -1.41 3.33
C ARG A 60 13.17 -1.56 2.95
N SER A 61 12.34 -0.60 3.32
CA SER A 61 10.92 -0.71 2.99
C SER A 61 10.40 0.59 2.42
N ILE A 62 9.65 0.45 1.34
CA ILE A 62 8.74 1.49 0.90
C ILE A 62 7.45 1.21 1.65
N ALA A 63 7.08 2.12 2.54
CA ALA A 63 5.88 1.94 3.37
C ALA A 63 4.75 2.77 2.80
N ILE A 64 3.64 2.11 2.52
CA ILE A 64 2.41 2.76 2.11
C ILE A 64 1.51 2.81 3.33
N ASP A 65 1.34 4.00 3.89
CA ASP A 65 0.53 4.21 5.09
C ASP A 65 -0.87 4.64 4.68
N ILE A 66 -1.84 3.81 4.98
CA ILE A 66 -3.22 4.01 4.61
C ILE A 66 -3.97 4.45 5.87
N HIS A 67 -4.32 5.71 5.91
CA HIS A 67 -4.88 6.34 7.10
C HIS A 67 -6.36 6.05 7.22
N GLY A 68 -6.81 5.85 8.46
CA GLY A 68 -8.22 5.58 8.72
C GLY A 68 -8.69 4.27 8.10
N ALA A 69 -7.81 3.27 8.06
CA ALA A 69 -8.10 2.03 7.37
C ALA A 69 -8.01 0.83 8.31
N SER A 70 -8.65 -0.25 7.90
CA SER A 70 -8.58 -1.53 8.57
C SER A 70 -8.29 -2.63 7.56
N ILE A 71 -7.88 -3.79 8.05
CA ILE A 71 -7.60 -4.95 7.22
C ILE A 71 -8.84 -5.82 7.19
N ALA A 72 -9.23 -6.27 6.01
CA ALA A 72 -10.35 -7.19 5.86
C ALA A 72 -10.05 -8.52 6.57
N GLY A 73 -11.09 -9.16 7.07
CA GLY A 73 -10.94 -10.35 7.90
C GLY A 73 -10.21 -11.52 7.25
N GLY A 74 -10.26 -11.63 5.93
CA GLY A 74 -9.59 -12.73 5.25
C GLY A 74 -8.12 -12.49 4.95
N LEU A 75 -7.63 -11.28 5.15
CA LEU A 75 -6.24 -10.92 4.86
C LEU A 75 -5.42 -10.99 6.16
N GLU A 76 -4.56 -11.97 6.27
CA GLU A 76 -3.78 -12.17 7.47
C GLU A 76 -2.54 -11.30 7.48
N PRO A 77 -2.41 -10.39 8.45
CA PRO A 77 -1.29 -9.47 8.47
C PRO A 77 0.05 -10.11 8.79
N LYS A 78 0.03 -11.32 9.35
CA LYS A 78 1.27 -12.00 9.70
C LYS A 78 1.94 -12.68 8.51
N ALA A 79 1.21 -12.89 7.46
CA ALA A 79 1.75 -13.61 6.31
C ALA A 79 2.41 -12.62 5.36
N ALA A 80 3.70 -12.78 5.17
CA ALA A 80 4.41 -12.01 4.15
C ALA A 80 4.12 -12.63 2.80
N LEU A 81 3.91 -11.79 1.80
CA LEU A 81 3.75 -12.23 0.42
C LEU A 81 5.13 -12.25 -0.22
N PRO A 82 5.73 -13.42 -0.46
CA PRO A 82 7.05 -13.46 -1.08
C PRO A 82 6.95 -13.08 -2.55
N VAL A 83 7.83 -12.21 -2.99
CA VAL A 83 7.87 -11.76 -4.37
C VAL A 83 9.14 -12.24 -5.04
N ASN A 84 10.30 -11.93 -4.45
CA ASN A 84 11.61 -12.37 -4.91
C ASN A 84 11.85 -12.12 -6.39
N PHE A 85 11.45 -10.95 -6.84
CA PHE A 85 11.61 -10.56 -8.23
C PHE A 85 12.17 -9.16 -8.31
N GLY A 86 13.20 -8.99 -9.11
CA GLY A 86 13.86 -7.70 -9.21
C GLY A 86 14.46 -7.31 -7.87
N LEU A 87 14.14 -6.13 -7.41
CA LEU A 87 14.62 -5.61 -6.12
C LEU A 87 13.62 -5.81 -5.00
N VAL A 88 12.46 -6.39 -5.28
CA VAL A 88 11.43 -6.63 -4.27
C VAL A 88 11.58 -8.03 -3.71
N GLY A 89 11.76 -8.11 -2.41
CA GLY A 89 11.84 -9.40 -1.74
C GLY A 89 10.49 -9.91 -1.29
N GLN A 90 9.71 -9.05 -0.64
CA GLN A 90 8.42 -9.46 -0.08
C GLN A 90 7.55 -8.24 0.18
N VAL A 91 6.29 -8.51 0.46
CA VAL A 91 5.31 -7.49 0.86
C VAL A 91 4.70 -7.95 2.18
N ARG A 92 4.59 -7.03 3.12
CA ARG A 92 3.99 -7.29 4.43
C ARG A 92 2.88 -6.29 4.68
N VAL A 93 1.87 -6.70 5.44
CA VAL A 93 0.74 -5.84 5.77
C VAL A 93 0.54 -5.86 7.27
N ARG A 94 0.38 -4.70 7.89
CA ARG A 94 0.18 -4.59 9.32
C ARG A 94 -0.84 -3.54 9.67
N GLN A 95 -1.62 -3.83 10.72
CA GLN A 95 -2.49 -2.84 11.32
C GLN A 95 -1.70 -2.12 12.40
N ILE A 96 -1.61 -0.80 12.31
CA ILE A 96 -0.90 0.04 13.26
C ILE A 96 -1.87 1.11 13.74
N GLY A 97 -2.52 0.86 14.88
CA GLY A 97 -3.56 1.75 15.37
C GLY A 97 -4.70 1.88 14.38
N SER A 98 -5.01 3.08 13.96
CA SER A 98 -6.07 3.35 12.97
C SER A 98 -5.54 3.37 11.54
N MET A 99 -4.34 2.87 11.32
CA MET A 99 -3.66 2.91 10.04
C MET A 99 -3.26 1.51 9.61
N VAL A 100 -3.29 1.24 8.31
CA VAL A 100 -2.72 0.02 7.75
C VAL A 100 -1.44 0.41 7.03
N ARG A 101 -0.36 -0.29 7.34
CA ARG A 101 0.90 -0.08 6.65
C ARG A 101 1.21 -1.29 5.79
N VAL A 102 1.44 -1.03 4.50
CA VAL A 102 1.90 -2.04 3.56
C VAL A 102 3.39 -1.79 3.35
N TYR A 103 4.21 -2.78 3.67
CA TYR A 103 5.65 -2.70 3.52
C TYR A 103 6.03 -3.40 2.23
N VAL A 104 6.65 -2.66 1.33
CA VAL A 104 7.28 -3.25 0.16
C VAL A 104 8.76 -3.34 0.49
N ASP A 105 9.21 -4.52 0.84
CA ASP A 105 10.59 -4.74 1.28
C ASP A 105 11.50 -4.89 0.06
N VAL A 106 12.50 -4.03 -0.01
CA VAL A 106 13.39 -3.93 -1.17
C VAL A 106 14.85 -4.09 -0.74
N ILE A 107 15.66 -4.57 -1.65
CA ILE A 107 17.09 -4.79 -1.37
C ILE A 107 17.85 -3.48 -1.44
N ASN A 108 17.56 -2.68 -2.45
CA ASN A 108 18.11 -1.34 -2.63
C ASN A 108 16.96 -0.40 -2.94
N TRP A 109 17.20 0.91 -2.84
CA TRP A 109 16.16 1.86 -3.20
C TRP A 109 15.97 1.84 -4.71
N PRO A 110 14.83 1.32 -5.18
CA PRO A 110 14.55 1.23 -6.60
C PRO A 110 13.88 2.50 -7.10
N GLU A 111 13.82 2.62 -8.39
CA GLU A 111 12.88 3.55 -9.01
C GLU A 111 11.48 2.97 -8.86
N TYR A 112 10.53 3.78 -8.41
CA TYR A 112 9.17 3.31 -8.22
C TYR A 112 8.19 4.45 -8.33
N LYS A 113 6.93 4.12 -8.48
CA LYS A 113 5.85 5.09 -8.43
C LYS A 113 4.63 4.49 -7.75
N VAL A 114 3.83 5.36 -7.15
CA VAL A 114 2.61 4.96 -6.47
C VAL A 114 1.47 5.75 -7.08
N ILE A 115 0.44 5.06 -7.51
CA ILE A 115 -0.72 5.70 -8.13
C ILE A 115 -2.00 5.13 -7.57
N ASN A 116 -3.06 5.92 -7.63
CA ASN A 116 -4.41 5.43 -7.39
C ASN A 116 -4.94 4.77 -8.65
N THR A 117 -5.62 3.66 -8.47
CA THR A 117 -6.32 2.96 -9.54
C THR A 117 -7.80 2.94 -9.21
N GLY A 118 -8.60 2.42 -10.12
CA GLY A 118 -10.04 2.31 -9.85
C GLY A 118 -10.38 1.41 -8.68
N SER A 119 -9.52 0.44 -8.36
CA SER A 119 -9.76 -0.52 -7.28
C SER A 119 -8.93 -0.25 -6.03
N GLY A 120 -7.98 0.67 -6.07
CA GLY A 120 -7.15 0.95 -4.91
C GLY A 120 -5.87 1.70 -5.24
N ILE A 121 -4.76 1.19 -4.72
CA ILE A 121 -3.43 1.78 -4.87
C ILE A 121 -2.53 0.78 -5.56
N GLN A 122 -1.72 1.26 -6.48
CA GLN A 122 -0.72 0.41 -7.14
C GLN A 122 0.66 0.98 -6.89
N VAL A 123 1.57 0.13 -6.42
CA VAL A 123 2.98 0.44 -6.29
C VAL A 123 3.71 -0.29 -7.41
N ALA A 124 4.30 0.46 -8.33
CA ALA A 124 5.07 -0.11 -9.42
C ALA A 124 6.55 0.11 -9.12
N VAL A 125 7.27 -0.99 -8.95
CA VAL A 125 8.69 -0.97 -8.63
C VAL A 125 9.46 -1.44 -9.84
N LYS A 126 10.42 -0.64 -10.28
CA LYS A 126 11.18 -0.97 -11.47
C LYS A 126 12.05 -2.19 -11.22
N ALA A 127 12.03 -3.12 -12.14
CA ALA A 127 12.88 -4.28 -12.07
C ALA A 127 14.31 -3.88 -12.45
N PHE A 128 15.24 -4.77 -12.20
CA PHE A 128 16.64 -4.42 -12.29
C PHE A 128 17.20 -4.53 -13.70
N LYS A 129 16.70 -3.73 -14.55
CA LYS A 129 17.22 -3.81 -15.91
C LYS A 129 18.67 -3.44 -16.02
N GLN A 130 19.17 -2.53 -15.20
CA GLN A 130 20.59 -2.18 -15.28
C GLN A 130 21.47 -3.33 -14.89
N ARG A 131 21.01 -4.17 -13.99
CA ARG A 131 21.80 -5.30 -13.58
C ARG A 131 22.04 -6.29 -14.70
N ARG A 132 21.10 -6.39 -15.60
CA ARG A 132 21.27 -7.32 -16.71
C ARG A 132 22.37 -6.94 -17.65
N LYS A 133 22.58 -5.66 -17.80
CA LYS A 133 23.61 -5.20 -18.70
C LYS A 133 24.98 -5.54 -18.20
N ASP A 134 25.15 -5.48 -16.91
CA ASP A 134 26.46 -5.69 -16.34
C ASP A 134 27.05 -7.05 -16.65
N PRO A 135 26.35 -8.13 -16.44
CA PRO A 135 26.88 -9.43 -16.80
C PRO A 135 27.19 -9.56 -18.28
N ALA A 136 26.34 -8.98 -19.10
CA ALA A 136 26.57 -9.06 -20.54
C ALA A 136 27.83 -8.32 -20.93
N ALA A 137 28.13 -7.25 -20.25
CA ALA A 137 29.31 -6.47 -20.57
C ALA A 137 30.60 -7.16 -20.18
N MET A 138 30.51 -8.11 -19.28
CA MET A 138 31.68 -8.80 -18.80
C MET A 138 32.17 -9.88 -19.74
N TYR A 139 31.38 -10.28 -20.62
CA TYR A 139 31.72 -11.36 -21.52
C TYR A 139 32.10 -10.88 -22.90
#